data_e76c4ce61a1416ed2de11e42f808b16b
#
_entry.id   e76c4ce61a1416ed2de11e42f808b16b
#
_cell.length_a   1.000
_cell.length_b   1.000
_cell.length_c   1.000
_cell.angle_alpha   90.00
_cell.angle_beta   90.00
_cell.angle_gamma   90.00
#
_symmetry.space_group_name_H-M   'P 1'
#
loop_
_entity.id
_entity.type
_entity.pdbx_description
1 polymer ?
#
loop_
_entity_poly.entity_id
_entity_poly.type
_entity_poly.pdbx_seq_one_letter_code
_entity_poly.pdbx_strand_id
1 'polypeptide(L)'
;MAKSGNGKIEAPAAPSVDRRGRRPRASRGAFASGPLMTRDAALFTDLYEMTMAASYLRQGMRGPATFSLFARRFPRGRSFLVAAGLEDVLNFLRDFRFSDDALSYLDSLDLFDPSFLEFLRRLRFTGEVRAVPEGTVVFPDEPLLEITAPIIEAQLVETAVLNLIHFQTLLTSKAARCVLAAGKRPVVEFGLRRTHGIDAGMKAARCAFIAGASTSSNVLAGLHYGILPIGTMAHSYVSAFPHEIDAFRAFVQAFPTRATLLLDTYDTVVATRKAVAVAKEMEAQGQRLASVRLDSGDIVTLSKQVRSILDEAGLGYVQIFVSGGLDEDSIEAYLAEGAPIDAFGVGTRMDVSADAPYLDMAYKLVEYDGRPVIKTSAGKATWAAQKQVYRLLLSGEEFAGDVLALREEPAPPGTVEILLRTVMARGRLLAPHPALTTIRDYCAAQVASLPNDVRLLHNASTYPVKYSQRLVSLQRAMESEVEATDGAPIVTKAPNTTLP
;
A
#
# COMPACT_ATOMS: atom_id res chain seq x y z
N MET A 1 25.50 52.52 3.08
CA MET A 1 26.54 51.55 2.66
C MET A 1 26.39 50.32 3.54
N ALA A 2 25.70 49.30 3.06
CA ALA A 2 25.52 48.02 3.73
C ALA A 2 26.18 46.96 2.83
N LYS A 3 27.16 46.24 3.40
CA LYS A 3 27.88 45.17 2.71
C LYS A 3 27.03 43.87 2.75
N SER A 4 26.72 43.39 1.55
CA SER A 4 26.15 42.05 1.33
C SER A 4 27.20 40.97 1.58
N GLY A 5 27.00 40.13 2.57
CA GLY A 5 27.78 38.93 2.81
C GLY A 5 27.26 37.78 1.96
N ASN A 6 27.98 37.41 0.89
CA ASN A 6 27.78 36.16 0.15
C ASN A 6 28.34 34.99 0.93
N GLY A 7 27.52 34.26 1.64
CA GLY A 7 27.87 32.97 2.21
C GLY A 7 27.89 31.89 1.11
N LYS A 8 29.07 31.54 0.65
CA LYS A 8 29.26 30.33 -0.16
C LYS A 8 28.98 29.10 0.68
N ILE A 9 27.98 28.31 0.29
CA ILE A 9 27.76 26.95 0.79
C ILE A 9 28.88 26.10 0.16
N GLU A 10 29.85 25.70 0.98
CA GLU A 10 30.88 24.75 0.57
C GLU A 10 30.22 23.38 0.35
N ALA A 11 30.52 22.77 -0.80
CA ALA A 11 30.16 21.40 -1.09
C ALA A 11 30.84 20.44 -0.10
N PRO A 12 30.17 19.35 0.32
CA PRO A 12 30.77 18.40 1.24
C PRO A 12 32.07 17.82 0.65
N ALA A 13 33.10 17.73 1.48
CA ALA A 13 34.40 17.20 1.11
C ALA A 13 34.28 15.78 0.55
N ALA A 14 35.09 15.47 -0.47
CA ALA A 14 35.18 14.14 -1.04
C ALA A 14 35.52 13.10 0.04
N PRO A 15 34.96 11.86 -0.02
CA PRO A 15 35.16 10.84 1.00
C PRO A 15 36.66 10.54 1.17
N SER A 16 37.11 10.60 2.40
CA SER A 16 38.46 10.28 2.84
C SER A 16 38.77 8.80 2.54
N VAL A 17 40.02 8.52 2.14
CA VAL A 17 40.57 7.15 2.06
C VAL A 17 40.61 6.54 3.46
N ASP A 18 40.34 5.24 3.56
CA ASP A 18 40.45 4.49 4.83
C ASP A 18 41.87 4.56 5.42
N ARG A 19 42.04 4.22 6.73
CA ARG A 19 43.33 4.19 7.42
C ARG A 19 44.37 3.30 6.74
N ARG A 20 44.02 2.51 5.72
CA ARG A 20 44.89 1.64 4.91
C ARG A 20 45.09 2.17 3.49
N GLY A 21 44.67 3.41 3.19
CA GLY A 21 44.86 4.05 1.90
C GLY A 21 43.97 3.48 0.76
N ARG A 22 42.90 2.76 1.09
CA ARG A 22 42.00 2.15 0.08
C ARG A 22 40.74 2.98 -0.06
N ARG A 23 40.39 3.31 -1.30
CA ARG A 23 39.03 3.79 -1.61
C ARG A 23 38.05 2.63 -1.50
N PRO A 24 36.84 2.84 -0.98
CA PRO A 24 35.82 1.81 -1.00
C PRO A 24 35.69 1.29 -2.46
N ARG A 25 36.01 0.04 -2.69
CA ARG A 25 35.68 -0.61 -3.95
C ARG A 25 34.17 -0.80 -3.96
N ALA A 26 33.46 0.06 -4.68
CA ALA A 26 32.14 -0.30 -5.12
C ALA A 26 32.27 -1.67 -5.81
N SER A 27 31.79 -2.72 -5.17
CA SER A 27 31.71 -4.02 -5.82
C SER A 27 30.82 -3.82 -7.05
N ARG A 28 31.38 -3.95 -8.25
CA ARG A 28 30.63 -4.10 -9.48
C ARG A 28 29.99 -5.50 -9.44
N GLY A 29 29.12 -5.73 -8.47
CA GLY A 29 28.17 -6.82 -8.52
C GLY A 29 27.21 -6.46 -9.65
N ALA A 30 27.22 -7.23 -10.73
CA ALA A 30 26.13 -7.22 -11.69
C ALA A 30 24.83 -7.19 -10.89
N PHE A 31 23.93 -6.24 -11.21
CA PHE A 31 22.58 -6.24 -10.70
C PHE A 31 21.99 -7.59 -11.07
N ALA A 32 22.04 -8.54 -10.14
CA ALA A 32 21.31 -9.77 -10.27
C ALA A 32 19.85 -9.32 -10.32
N SER A 33 19.18 -9.61 -11.43
CA SER A 33 17.79 -9.30 -11.73
C SER A 33 16.87 -10.15 -10.85
N GLY A 34 16.85 -9.84 -9.54
CA GLY A 34 15.94 -10.35 -8.55
C GLY A 34 15.45 -9.18 -7.70
N PRO A 35 14.33 -9.28 -6.98
CA PRO A 35 13.88 -8.21 -6.11
C PRO A 35 15.03 -7.84 -5.17
N LEU A 36 15.31 -6.53 -5.06
CA LEU A 36 16.37 -5.93 -4.23
C LEU A 36 16.39 -6.44 -2.78
N MET A 37 15.30 -7.03 -2.32
CA MET A 37 15.08 -7.54 -0.95
C MET A 37 15.65 -8.93 -0.66
N THR A 38 16.46 -9.56 -1.51
CA THR A 38 16.79 -10.99 -1.29
C THR A 38 18.16 -11.25 -0.66
N ARG A 39 19.18 -10.43 -0.84
CA ARG A 39 20.54 -10.74 -0.37
C ARG A 39 21.03 -9.89 0.80
N ASP A 40 20.76 -8.58 0.74
CA ASP A 40 21.26 -7.60 1.70
C ASP A 40 20.10 -6.76 2.27
N ALA A 41 18.91 -7.38 2.41
CA ALA A 41 17.70 -6.71 2.88
C ALA A 41 17.86 -6.04 4.24
N ALA A 42 18.73 -6.55 5.11
CA ALA A 42 19.03 -5.94 6.41
C ALA A 42 19.74 -4.58 6.29
N LEU A 43 20.34 -4.24 5.14
CA LEU A 43 20.89 -2.91 4.87
C LEU A 43 19.84 -1.90 4.40
N PHE A 44 18.61 -2.33 4.17
CA PHE A 44 17.50 -1.43 3.89
C PHE A 44 16.99 -0.80 5.19
N THR A 45 17.84 0.04 5.77
CA THR A 45 17.65 0.75 7.04
C THR A 45 18.30 2.14 6.94
N ASP A 46 17.81 3.11 7.67
CA ASP A 46 18.44 4.42 7.77
C ASP A 46 19.66 4.35 8.71
N LEU A 47 20.72 5.11 8.41
CA LEU A 47 21.96 5.07 9.17
C LEU A 47 21.76 5.36 10.67
N TYR A 48 20.79 6.21 11.04
CA TYR A 48 20.53 6.53 12.45
C TYR A 48 20.09 5.29 13.25
N GLU A 49 19.39 4.34 12.64
CA GLU A 49 18.99 3.08 13.29
C GLU A 49 20.21 2.23 13.64
N MET A 50 21.19 2.17 12.73
CA MET A 50 22.46 1.47 12.95
C MET A 50 23.30 2.14 14.06
N THR A 51 23.37 3.47 14.06
CA THR A 51 24.13 4.21 15.10
C THR A 51 23.47 4.09 16.47
N MET A 52 22.14 4.12 16.54
CA MET A 52 21.39 3.87 17.77
C MET A 52 21.59 2.43 18.24
N ALA A 53 21.51 1.43 17.35
CA ALA A 53 21.74 0.03 17.66
C ALA A 53 23.14 -0.21 18.24
N ALA A 54 24.17 0.40 17.65
CA ALA A 54 25.54 0.35 18.18
C ALA A 54 25.65 0.98 19.58
N SER A 55 24.96 2.12 19.80
CA SER A 55 24.89 2.78 21.09
C SER A 55 24.18 1.91 22.13
N TYR A 56 23.03 1.31 21.80
CA TYR A 56 22.31 0.39 22.68
C TYR A 56 23.19 -0.80 23.07
N LEU A 57 23.91 -1.40 22.11
CA LEU A 57 24.81 -2.51 22.40
C LEU A 57 25.89 -2.11 23.39
N ARG A 58 26.52 -0.95 23.19
CA ARG A 58 27.58 -0.41 24.05
C ARG A 58 27.10 -0.13 25.47
N GLN A 59 25.85 0.32 25.62
CA GLN A 59 25.22 0.58 26.93
C GLN A 59 24.62 -0.69 27.57
N GLY A 60 24.72 -1.86 26.91
CA GLY A 60 24.15 -3.10 27.42
C GLY A 60 22.62 -3.15 27.38
N MET A 61 21.98 -2.25 26.65
CA MET A 61 20.52 -2.19 26.52
C MET A 61 20.03 -3.34 25.61
N ARG A 62 19.37 -4.32 26.20
CA ARG A 62 18.88 -5.53 25.52
C ARG A 62 17.46 -5.92 25.91
N GLY A 63 16.80 -5.10 26.73
CA GLY A 63 15.43 -5.33 27.19
C GLY A 63 14.44 -5.38 26.03
N PRO A 64 13.28 -6.00 26.24
CA PRO A 64 12.20 -6.02 25.25
C PRO A 64 11.66 -4.62 25.04
N ALA A 65 11.50 -4.26 23.77
CA ALA A 65 10.91 -2.99 23.33
C ALA A 65 9.71 -3.27 22.45
N THR A 66 8.62 -2.55 22.65
CA THR A 66 7.46 -2.60 21.77
C THR A 66 7.35 -1.31 20.99
N PHE A 67 7.29 -1.48 19.67
CA PHE A 67 7.02 -0.41 18.72
C PHE A 67 5.66 -0.61 18.07
N SER A 68 4.87 0.48 17.97
CA SER A 68 3.60 0.50 17.24
C SER A 68 3.75 1.22 15.91
N LEU A 69 3.22 0.62 14.83
CA LEU A 69 3.08 1.25 13.53
C LEU A 69 1.62 1.65 13.32
N PHE A 70 1.38 2.91 13.01
CA PHE A 70 0.04 3.50 12.84
C PHE A 70 0.07 4.69 11.89
N ALA A 71 -1.11 5.05 11.32
CA ALA A 71 -1.29 6.32 10.61
C ALA A 71 -1.80 7.38 11.58
N ARG A 72 -1.13 8.55 11.66
CA ARG A 72 -1.54 9.65 12.55
C ARG A 72 -2.81 10.34 12.07
N ARG A 73 -2.88 10.53 10.78
CA ARG A 73 -3.99 11.18 10.07
C ARG A 73 -4.04 10.70 8.65
N PHE A 74 -5.19 10.82 8.06
CA PHE A 74 -5.37 10.45 6.67
C PHE A 74 -5.17 11.63 5.73
N PRO A 75 -4.77 11.37 4.47
CA PRO A 75 -4.81 12.36 3.41
C PRO A 75 -6.23 12.90 3.24
N ARG A 76 -6.32 14.13 2.74
CA ARG A 76 -7.61 14.75 2.45
C ARG A 76 -8.45 13.85 1.52
N GLY A 77 -9.73 13.72 1.83
CA GLY A 77 -10.65 12.89 1.05
C GLY A 77 -10.58 11.40 1.34
N ARG A 78 -9.78 10.95 2.32
CA ARG A 78 -9.76 9.56 2.81
C ARG A 78 -10.52 9.45 4.12
N SER A 79 -11.57 8.64 4.17
CA SER A 79 -12.34 8.31 5.38
C SER A 79 -11.83 7.05 6.06
N PHE A 80 -11.16 6.17 5.32
CA PHE A 80 -10.55 4.93 5.80
C PHE A 80 -9.30 4.58 4.97
N LEU A 81 -8.46 3.70 5.51
CA LEU A 81 -7.39 3.01 4.77
C LEU A 81 -7.65 1.51 4.79
N VAL A 82 -7.01 0.79 3.87
CA VAL A 82 -7.01 -0.67 3.79
C VAL A 82 -5.59 -1.15 4.05
N ALA A 83 -5.37 -1.84 5.17
CA ALA A 83 -4.06 -2.34 5.57
C ALA A 83 -3.54 -3.41 4.58
N ALA A 84 -2.29 -3.25 4.14
CA ALA A 84 -1.62 -4.21 3.27
C ALA A 84 -0.09 -4.17 3.49
N GLY A 85 0.62 -5.20 3.02
CA GLY A 85 2.08 -5.32 3.13
C GLY A 85 2.57 -6.22 4.25
N LEU A 86 1.68 -6.81 5.04
CA LEU A 86 2.05 -7.67 6.17
C LEU A 86 2.84 -8.91 5.72
N GLU A 87 2.46 -9.54 4.62
CA GLU A 87 3.18 -10.70 4.09
C GLU A 87 4.65 -10.38 3.84
N ASP A 88 4.95 -9.25 3.21
CA ASP A 88 6.32 -8.83 2.93
C ASP A 88 7.09 -8.52 4.21
N VAL A 89 6.45 -7.87 5.19
CA VAL A 89 7.06 -7.61 6.51
C VAL A 89 7.42 -8.91 7.21
N LEU A 90 6.52 -9.87 7.25
CA LEU A 90 6.76 -11.14 7.92
C LEU A 90 7.85 -11.96 7.24
N ASN A 91 7.92 -11.94 5.90
CA ASN A 91 8.99 -12.56 5.13
C ASN A 91 10.33 -11.87 5.40
N PHE A 92 10.37 -10.53 5.41
CA PHE A 92 11.55 -9.75 5.74
C PHE A 92 12.07 -10.08 7.15
N LEU A 93 11.21 -10.08 8.17
CA LEU A 93 11.58 -10.37 9.55
C LEU A 93 12.07 -11.83 9.73
N ARG A 94 11.41 -12.80 9.09
CA ARG A 94 11.84 -14.21 9.12
C ARG A 94 13.25 -14.39 8.57
N ASP A 95 13.56 -13.67 7.50
CA ASP A 95 14.82 -13.81 6.76
C ASP A 95 15.86 -12.75 7.17
N PHE A 96 15.57 -11.94 8.21
CA PHE A 96 16.41 -10.83 8.67
C PHE A 96 17.78 -11.31 9.14
N ARG A 97 18.81 -10.93 8.39
CA ARG A 97 20.22 -11.24 8.67
C ARG A 97 21.15 -10.34 7.85
N PHE A 98 22.32 -10.08 8.38
CA PHE A 98 23.41 -9.43 7.65
C PHE A 98 24.27 -10.48 6.95
N SER A 99 24.51 -10.31 5.65
CA SER A 99 25.45 -11.13 4.88
C SER A 99 26.90 -10.75 5.18
N ASP A 100 27.85 -11.58 4.82
CA ASP A 100 29.27 -11.23 4.95
C ASP A 100 29.65 -10.03 4.08
N ASP A 101 29.03 -9.88 2.90
CA ASP A 101 29.22 -8.71 2.02
C ASP A 101 28.68 -7.44 2.70
N ALA A 102 27.49 -7.50 3.33
CA ALA A 102 26.92 -6.41 4.09
C ALA A 102 27.82 -5.99 5.27
N LEU A 103 28.34 -6.96 6.02
CA LEU A 103 29.25 -6.69 7.14
C LEU A 103 30.57 -6.10 6.67
N SER A 104 31.12 -6.59 5.57
CA SER A 104 32.34 -6.03 4.96
C SER A 104 32.14 -4.59 4.48
N TYR A 105 30.95 -4.29 3.95
CA TYR A 105 30.58 -2.93 3.59
C TYR A 105 30.50 -2.03 4.83
N LEU A 106 29.80 -2.45 5.90
CA LEU A 106 29.69 -1.68 7.14
C LEU A 106 31.06 -1.45 7.81
N ASP A 107 31.96 -2.45 7.79
CA ASP A 107 33.34 -2.32 8.27
C ASP A 107 34.12 -1.26 7.48
N SER A 108 33.88 -1.19 6.17
CA SER A 108 34.55 -0.21 5.28
C SER A 108 34.16 1.23 5.53
N LEU A 109 33.04 1.49 6.25
CA LEU A 109 32.60 2.82 6.62
C LEU A 109 33.41 3.44 7.76
N ASP A 110 34.18 2.64 8.51
CA ASP A 110 34.98 3.04 9.71
C ASP A 110 34.13 3.76 10.78
N LEU A 111 32.84 3.40 10.88
CA LEU A 111 31.86 3.98 11.80
C LEU A 111 31.55 3.09 12.99
N PHE A 112 31.75 1.78 12.85
CA PHE A 112 31.28 0.79 13.80
C PHE A 112 32.42 -0.02 14.41
N ASP A 113 32.32 -0.27 15.72
CA ASP A 113 33.29 -1.14 16.41
C ASP A 113 33.21 -2.59 15.88
N PRO A 114 34.33 -3.33 15.82
CA PRO A 114 34.32 -4.75 15.42
C PRO A 114 33.36 -5.62 16.25
N SER A 115 33.17 -5.28 17.53
CA SER A 115 32.22 -5.97 18.41
C SER A 115 30.77 -5.82 17.97
N PHE A 116 30.39 -4.66 17.41
CA PHE A 116 29.07 -4.44 16.86
C PHE A 116 28.87 -5.23 15.55
N LEU A 117 29.87 -5.26 14.67
CA LEU A 117 29.82 -6.04 13.43
C LEU A 117 29.70 -7.55 13.73
N GLU A 118 30.42 -8.04 14.73
CA GLU A 118 30.29 -9.44 15.17
C GLU A 118 28.93 -9.73 15.81
N PHE A 119 28.34 -8.77 16.52
CA PHE A 119 26.97 -8.86 17.00
C PHE A 119 25.98 -8.96 15.81
N LEU A 120 26.08 -8.09 14.80
CA LEU A 120 25.24 -8.10 13.61
C LEU A 120 25.34 -9.42 12.81
N ARG A 121 26.51 -10.05 12.77
CA ARG A 121 26.73 -11.36 12.13
C ARG A 121 25.79 -12.43 12.66
N ARG A 122 25.53 -12.40 13.97
CA ARG A 122 24.70 -13.38 14.68
C ARG A 122 23.25 -12.94 14.79
N LEU A 123 22.97 -11.67 14.53
CA LEU A 123 21.67 -11.10 14.72
C LEU A 123 20.62 -11.80 13.83
N ARG A 124 19.52 -12.13 14.44
CA ARG A 124 18.30 -12.63 13.81
C ARG A 124 17.13 -11.97 14.50
N PHE A 125 16.01 -11.83 13.81
CA PHE A 125 14.79 -11.36 14.46
C PHE A 125 14.21 -12.48 15.34
N THR A 126 14.02 -12.19 16.61
CA THR A 126 13.50 -13.16 17.61
C THR A 126 12.20 -12.73 18.27
N GLY A 127 11.65 -11.59 17.83
CA GLY A 127 10.50 -10.94 18.44
C GLY A 127 9.15 -11.59 18.17
N GLU A 128 8.12 -10.95 18.73
CA GLU A 128 6.70 -11.15 18.46
C GLU A 128 6.21 -10.05 17.51
N VAL A 129 5.33 -10.39 16.58
CA VAL A 129 4.58 -9.45 15.76
C VAL A 129 3.10 -9.68 15.97
N ARG A 130 2.39 -8.62 16.35
CA ARG A 130 0.93 -8.56 16.35
C ARG A 130 0.50 -7.60 15.26
N ALA A 131 -0.45 -7.99 14.42
CA ALA A 131 -0.87 -7.17 13.30
C ALA A 131 -2.35 -7.38 12.98
N VAL A 132 -2.94 -6.39 12.31
CA VAL A 132 -4.23 -6.56 11.66
C VAL A 132 -4.04 -7.41 10.40
N PRO A 133 -4.99 -8.28 10.02
CA PRO A 133 -4.94 -8.99 8.74
C PRO A 133 -4.86 -8.04 7.55
N GLU A 134 -4.20 -8.44 6.46
CA GLU A 134 -4.28 -7.66 5.22
C GLU A 134 -5.73 -7.60 4.72
N GLY A 135 -6.11 -6.46 4.17
CA GLY A 135 -7.49 -6.19 3.77
C GLY A 135 -8.36 -5.59 4.88
N THR A 136 -7.86 -5.48 6.12
CA THR A 136 -8.58 -4.80 7.20
C THR A 136 -8.72 -3.32 6.91
N VAL A 137 -9.93 -2.78 7.05
CA VAL A 137 -10.15 -1.34 7.11
C VAL A 137 -9.64 -0.81 8.45
N VAL A 138 -8.87 0.28 8.42
CA VAL A 138 -8.24 0.87 9.61
C VAL A 138 -8.43 2.39 9.64
N PHE A 139 -8.32 2.97 10.84
CA PHE A 139 -8.57 4.39 11.10
C PHE A 139 -7.36 5.06 11.78
N PRO A 140 -7.33 6.41 11.89
CA PRO A 140 -6.20 7.11 12.50
C PRO A 140 -5.91 6.64 13.94
N ASP A 141 -4.62 6.61 14.28
CA ASP A 141 -4.07 6.22 15.58
C ASP A 141 -4.20 4.72 15.92
N GLU A 142 -4.92 3.93 15.13
CA GLU A 142 -4.97 2.49 15.32
C GLU A 142 -3.65 1.84 14.89
N PRO A 143 -3.04 0.99 15.72
CA PRO A 143 -1.89 0.22 15.29
C PRO A 143 -2.26 -0.79 14.21
N LEU A 144 -1.58 -0.69 13.05
CA LEU A 144 -1.64 -1.71 12.00
C LEU A 144 -0.82 -2.92 12.41
N LEU A 145 0.30 -2.67 13.11
CA LEU A 145 1.10 -3.74 13.72
C LEU A 145 1.85 -3.21 14.96
N GLU A 146 2.18 -4.14 15.85
CA GLU A 146 3.10 -3.94 16.97
C GLU A 146 4.19 -5.01 16.91
N ILE A 147 5.44 -4.57 17.07
CA ILE A 147 6.62 -5.45 17.17
C ILE A 147 7.16 -5.36 18.58
N THR A 148 7.24 -6.50 19.27
CA THR A 148 7.91 -6.63 20.56
C THR A 148 9.14 -7.52 20.40
N ALA A 149 10.33 -6.95 20.56
CA ALA A 149 11.60 -7.66 20.42
C ALA A 149 12.70 -7.00 21.30
N PRO A 150 13.88 -7.63 21.46
CA PRO A 150 15.03 -6.90 21.97
C PRO A 150 15.21 -5.57 21.25
N ILE A 151 15.48 -4.47 21.99
CA ILE A 151 15.40 -3.11 21.44
C ILE A 151 16.23 -2.92 20.16
N ILE A 152 17.37 -3.56 20.06
CA ILE A 152 18.23 -3.47 18.86
C ILE A 152 17.54 -4.10 17.64
N GLU A 153 16.90 -5.26 17.81
CA GLU A 153 16.15 -5.91 16.73
C GLU A 153 14.95 -5.06 16.30
N ALA A 154 14.15 -4.60 17.28
CA ALA A 154 12.96 -3.79 17.00
C ALA A 154 13.30 -2.44 16.34
N GLN A 155 14.46 -1.85 16.66
CA GLN A 155 14.92 -0.60 16.06
C GLN A 155 15.40 -0.78 14.62
N LEU A 156 16.23 -1.79 14.35
CA LEU A 156 16.85 -1.99 13.03
C LEU A 156 15.87 -2.34 11.92
N VAL A 157 14.66 -2.73 12.25
CA VAL A 157 13.61 -3.08 11.27
C VAL A 157 12.66 -1.92 10.95
N GLU A 158 12.80 -0.76 11.61
CA GLU A 158 11.88 0.39 11.48
C GLU A 158 11.66 0.78 10.03
N THR A 159 12.72 1.15 9.29
CA THR A 159 12.61 1.65 7.92
C THR A 159 11.96 0.63 7.00
N ALA A 160 12.37 -0.63 7.04
CA ALA A 160 11.81 -1.66 6.16
C ALA A 160 10.33 -1.94 6.46
N VAL A 161 9.97 -2.10 7.74
CA VAL A 161 8.60 -2.37 8.17
C VAL A 161 7.69 -1.20 7.80
N LEU A 162 8.12 0.03 8.08
CA LEU A 162 7.36 1.23 7.75
C LEU A 162 7.16 1.37 6.25
N ASN A 163 8.22 1.20 5.44
CA ASN A 163 8.15 1.31 3.99
C ASN A 163 7.20 0.30 3.37
N LEU A 164 7.30 -0.98 3.76
CA LEU A 164 6.49 -2.07 3.21
C LEU A 164 4.99 -1.90 3.51
N ILE A 165 4.65 -1.53 4.75
CA ILE A 165 3.25 -1.30 5.15
C ILE A 165 2.72 0.00 4.55
N HIS A 166 3.49 1.09 4.63
CA HIS A 166 3.10 2.41 4.13
C HIS A 166 2.73 2.34 2.64
N PHE A 167 3.65 1.84 1.81
CA PHE A 167 3.48 1.84 0.37
C PHE A 167 2.28 0.98 -0.08
N GLN A 168 2.18 -0.24 0.46
CA GLN A 168 1.11 -1.14 0.06
C GLN A 168 -0.26 -0.72 0.61
N THR A 169 -0.32 -0.19 1.84
CA THR A 169 -1.55 0.39 2.41
C THR A 169 -2.02 1.60 1.59
N LEU A 170 -1.08 2.45 1.15
CA LEU A 170 -1.38 3.59 0.29
C LEU A 170 -2.05 3.15 -1.02
N LEU A 171 -1.41 2.21 -1.73
CA LEU A 171 -1.92 1.73 -3.03
C LEU A 171 -3.23 0.97 -2.89
N THR A 172 -3.35 0.09 -1.89
CA THR A 172 -4.59 -0.68 -1.66
C THR A 172 -5.76 0.26 -1.35
N SER A 173 -5.52 1.28 -0.52
CA SER A 173 -6.54 2.27 -0.17
C SER A 173 -6.98 3.11 -1.39
N LYS A 174 -6.04 3.49 -2.26
CA LYS A 174 -6.37 4.20 -3.52
C LYS A 174 -7.17 3.30 -4.48
N ALA A 175 -6.74 2.05 -4.65
CA ALA A 175 -7.43 1.10 -5.50
C ALA A 175 -8.84 0.77 -4.99
N ALA A 176 -9.05 0.67 -3.68
CA ALA A 176 -10.37 0.46 -3.07
C ALA A 176 -11.35 1.57 -3.44
N ARG A 177 -10.91 2.83 -3.51
CA ARG A 177 -11.74 3.95 -3.95
C ARG A 177 -12.14 3.83 -5.42
N CYS A 178 -11.19 3.45 -6.30
CA CYS A 178 -11.49 3.22 -7.70
C CYS A 178 -12.51 2.07 -7.89
N VAL A 179 -12.39 1.00 -7.10
CA VAL A 179 -13.33 -0.12 -7.10
C VAL A 179 -14.71 0.31 -6.58
N LEU A 180 -14.77 1.10 -5.52
CA LEU A 180 -16.02 1.67 -5.00
C LEU A 180 -16.72 2.54 -6.04
N ALA A 181 -15.98 3.43 -6.73
CA ALA A 181 -16.50 4.27 -7.80
C ALA A 181 -17.09 3.45 -8.95
N ALA A 182 -16.42 2.36 -9.33
CA ALA A 182 -16.87 1.48 -10.42
C ALA A 182 -18.12 0.66 -10.06
N GLY A 183 -18.46 0.54 -8.78
CA GLY A 183 -19.58 -0.24 -8.29
C GLY A 183 -19.45 -1.73 -8.64
N LYS A 184 -20.37 -2.28 -9.41
CA LYS A 184 -20.35 -3.69 -9.84
C LYS A 184 -19.48 -3.95 -11.08
N ARG A 185 -18.94 -2.90 -11.69
CA ARG A 185 -18.17 -3.02 -12.94
C ARG A 185 -16.74 -3.44 -12.63
N PRO A 186 -16.18 -4.38 -13.41
CA PRO A 186 -14.80 -4.79 -13.26
C PRO A 186 -13.83 -3.62 -13.41
N VAL A 187 -12.85 -3.55 -12.51
CA VAL A 187 -11.67 -2.70 -12.61
C VAL A 187 -10.47 -3.58 -12.95
N VAL A 188 -9.70 -3.20 -13.95
CA VAL A 188 -8.46 -3.85 -14.38
C VAL A 188 -7.30 -2.93 -14.08
N GLU A 189 -6.25 -3.42 -13.40
CA GLU A 189 -5.03 -2.64 -13.17
C GLU A 189 -4.21 -2.54 -14.47
N PHE A 190 -3.93 -1.30 -14.91
CA PHE A 190 -3.25 -0.98 -16.18
C PHE A 190 -2.06 -0.01 -16.02
N GLY A 191 -1.49 0.11 -14.84
CA GLY A 191 -0.49 1.14 -14.54
C GLY A 191 0.97 0.70 -14.61
N LEU A 192 1.28 -0.60 -14.77
CA LEU A 192 2.62 -1.18 -14.66
C LEU A 192 3.74 -0.33 -15.26
N ARG A 193 3.59 0.16 -16.51
CA ARG A 193 4.63 0.93 -17.22
C ARG A 193 4.88 2.34 -16.65
N ARG A 194 4.07 2.81 -15.69
CA ARG A 194 4.16 4.14 -15.08
C ARG A 194 4.33 4.10 -13.56
N THR A 195 4.48 2.91 -12.98
CA THR A 195 4.87 2.75 -11.57
C THR A 195 6.32 3.14 -11.35
N HIS A 196 6.70 3.35 -10.09
CA HIS A 196 8.03 3.83 -9.69
C HIS A 196 9.05 2.69 -9.58
N GLY A 197 9.17 1.88 -10.61
CA GLY A 197 10.10 0.75 -10.71
C GLY A 197 9.41 -0.61 -10.72
N ILE A 198 10.20 -1.66 -10.93
CA ILE A 198 9.69 -3.04 -11.12
C ILE A 198 8.96 -3.53 -9.86
N ASP A 199 9.57 -3.35 -8.68
CA ASP A 199 8.96 -3.78 -7.41
C ASP A 199 7.65 -3.03 -7.15
N ALA A 200 7.62 -1.72 -7.36
CA ALA A 200 6.40 -0.93 -7.26
C ALA A 200 5.28 -1.44 -8.19
N GLY A 201 5.62 -1.84 -9.43
CA GLY A 201 4.66 -2.42 -10.36
C GLY A 201 4.13 -3.79 -9.94
N MET A 202 4.95 -4.59 -9.28
CA MET A 202 4.51 -5.86 -8.70
C MET A 202 3.55 -5.63 -7.52
N LYS A 203 3.92 -4.71 -6.61
CA LYS A 203 3.09 -4.34 -5.45
C LYS A 203 1.76 -3.70 -5.89
N ALA A 204 1.77 -2.83 -6.91
CA ALA A 204 0.56 -2.21 -7.44
C ALA A 204 -0.47 -3.25 -7.91
N ALA A 205 -0.05 -4.24 -8.69
CA ALA A 205 -0.93 -5.32 -9.13
C ALA A 205 -1.51 -6.12 -7.95
N ARG A 206 -0.68 -6.46 -6.95
CA ARG A 206 -1.11 -7.16 -5.74
C ARG A 206 -2.12 -6.33 -4.93
N CYS A 207 -1.79 -5.07 -4.67
CA CYS A 207 -2.61 -4.13 -3.90
C CYS A 207 -3.96 -3.86 -4.58
N ALA A 208 -3.96 -3.64 -5.89
CA ALA A 208 -5.19 -3.47 -6.66
C ALA A 208 -6.09 -4.71 -6.59
N PHE A 209 -5.50 -5.92 -6.66
CA PHE A 209 -6.25 -7.17 -6.54
C PHE A 209 -6.85 -7.35 -5.13
N ILE A 210 -6.11 -7.05 -4.06
CA ILE A 210 -6.62 -7.06 -2.67
C ILE A 210 -7.82 -6.12 -2.55
N ALA A 211 -7.72 -4.92 -3.14
CA ALA A 211 -8.77 -3.90 -3.10
C ALA A 211 -10.02 -4.25 -3.92
N GLY A 212 -9.98 -5.31 -4.74
CA GLY A 212 -11.11 -5.78 -5.53
C GLY A 212 -10.98 -5.61 -7.04
N ALA A 213 -9.83 -5.14 -7.56
CA ALA A 213 -9.59 -5.19 -9.01
C ALA A 213 -9.72 -6.64 -9.51
N SER A 214 -10.35 -6.83 -10.65
CA SER A 214 -10.64 -8.16 -11.17
C SER A 214 -9.40 -8.87 -11.69
N THR A 215 -8.50 -8.12 -12.31
CA THR A 215 -7.29 -8.61 -13.00
C THR A 215 -6.24 -7.50 -13.08
N SER A 216 -5.05 -7.84 -13.62
CA SER A 216 -3.99 -6.88 -13.92
C SER A 216 -3.42 -7.11 -15.32
N SER A 217 -2.79 -6.13 -15.91
CA SER A 217 -2.01 -6.25 -17.14
C SER A 217 -0.60 -6.83 -16.90
N ASN A 218 -0.19 -6.99 -15.65
CA ASN A 218 1.16 -7.39 -15.28
C ASN A 218 1.34 -8.90 -15.36
N VAL A 219 1.99 -9.37 -16.43
CA VAL A 219 2.24 -10.79 -16.67
C VAL A 219 3.10 -11.42 -15.56
N LEU A 220 4.08 -10.68 -15.04
CA LEU A 220 4.95 -11.17 -13.96
C LEU A 220 4.17 -11.30 -12.63
N ALA A 221 3.27 -10.37 -12.34
CA ALA A 221 2.36 -10.47 -11.21
C ALA A 221 1.41 -11.67 -11.36
N GLY A 222 0.98 -11.96 -12.58
CA GLY A 222 0.23 -13.18 -12.89
C GLY A 222 0.96 -14.45 -12.48
N LEU A 223 2.25 -14.54 -12.83
CA LEU A 223 3.09 -15.68 -12.46
C LEU A 223 3.29 -15.79 -10.95
N HIS A 224 3.58 -14.66 -10.26
CA HIS A 224 3.94 -14.68 -8.84
C HIS A 224 2.74 -14.76 -7.89
N TYR A 225 1.64 -14.06 -8.21
CA TYR A 225 0.48 -13.92 -7.32
C TYR A 225 -0.74 -14.71 -7.79
N GLY A 226 -0.68 -15.35 -8.96
CA GLY A 226 -1.82 -16.07 -9.53
C GLY A 226 -2.93 -15.15 -10.03
N ILE A 227 -2.67 -13.87 -10.25
CA ILE A 227 -3.61 -12.91 -10.82
C ILE A 227 -3.68 -13.16 -12.33
N LEU A 228 -4.90 -13.41 -12.87
CA LEU A 228 -5.05 -13.63 -14.31
C LEU A 228 -4.62 -12.38 -15.09
N PRO A 229 -3.59 -12.44 -15.95
CA PRO A 229 -3.22 -11.29 -16.75
C PRO A 229 -4.22 -11.07 -17.89
N ILE A 230 -4.62 -9.80 -18.09
CA ILE A 230 -5.47 -9.40 -19.20
C ILE A 230 -4.82 -8.24 -19.96
N GLY A 231 -5.03 -8.20 -21.26
CA GLY A 231 -4.54 -7.15 -22.12
C GLY A 231 -5.36 -7.03 -23.38
N THR A 232 -5.21 -5.90 -24.06
CA THR A 232 -5.82 -5.59 -25.33
C THR A 232 -4.74 -5.30 -26.36
N MET A 233 -4.98 -4.43 -27.33
CA MET A 233 -3.98 -3.91 -28.25
C MET A 233 -3.58 -2.47 -27.86
N ALA A 234 -2.50 -1.98 -28.40
CA ALA A 234 -2.10 -0.57 -28.34
C ALA A 234 -2.34 0.13 -29.68
N HIS A 235 -2.35 1.48 -29.67
CA HIS A 235 -2.45 2.27 -30.91
C HIS A 235 -1.36 1.94 -31.93
N SER A 236 -0.15 1.61 -31.48
CA SER A 236 0.96 1.17 -32.34
C SER A 236 0.65 -0.08 -33.13
N TYR A 237 -0.15 -1.01 -32.59
CA TYR A 237 -0.61 -2.18 -33.31
C TYR A 237 -1.50 -1.80 -34.49
N VAL A 238 -2.51 -0.94 -34.23
CA VAL A 238 -3.42 -0.46 -35.28
C VAL A 238 -2.64 0.30 -36.34
N SER A 239 -1.75 1.21 -35.92
CA SER A 239 -0.95 2.05 -36.84
C SER A 239 0.10 1.25 -37.66
N ALA A 240 0.42 0.01 -37.29
CA ALA A 240 1.33 -0.84 -38.04
C ALA A 240 0.69 -1.45 -39.30
N PHE A 241 -0.62 -1.39 -39.42
CA PHE A 241 -1.36 -1.90 -40.59
C PHE A 241 -1.68 -0.74 -41.56
N PRO A 242 -1.73 -1.03 -42.88
CA PRO A 242 -2.12 -0.02 -43.86
C PRO A 242 -3.53 0.54 -43.62
N HIS A 243 -4.45 -0.32 -43.14
CA HIS A 243 -5.82 0.06 -42.83
C HIS A 243 -6.21 -0.47 -41.43
N GLU A 244 -6.88 0.35 -40.66
CA GLU A 244 -7.36 0.02 -39.30
C GLU A 244 -8.23 -1.26 -39.26
N ILE A 245 -9.09 -1.47 -40.25
CA ILE A 245 -9.94 -2.65 -40.32
C ILE A 245 -9.12 -3.95 -40.45
N ASP A 246 -7.96 -3.89 -41.11
CA ASP A 246 -7.10 -5.07 -41.28
C ASP A 246 -6.41 -5.42 -39.97
N ALA A 247 -6.05 -4.42 -39.16
CA ALA A 247 -5.57 -4.62 -37.79
C ALA A 247 -6.66 -5.32 -36.93
N PHE A 248 -7.91 -4.86 -37.02
CA PHE A 248 -9.01 -5.50 -36.28
C PHE A 248 -9.23 -6.94 -36.70
N ARG A 249 -9.27 -7.25 -38.01
CA ARG A 249 -9.40 -8.62 -38.54
C ARG A 249 -8.25 -9.50 -38.08
N ALA A 250 -7.01 -9.03 -38.21
CA ALA A 250 -5.83 -9.79 -37.77
C ALA A 250 -5.88 -10.10 -36.27
N PHE A 251 -6.33 -9.14 -35.43
CA PHE A 251 -6.41 -9.35 -34.00
C PHE A 251 -7.49 -10.35 -33.59
N VAL A 252 -8.70 -10.26 -34.16
CA VAL A 252 -9.77 -11.23 -33.86
C VAL A 252 -9.46 -12.62 -34.38
N GLN A 253 -8.74 -12.74 -35.49
CA GLN A 253 -8.25 -14.03 -36.00
C GLN A 253 -7.28 -14.68 -35.02
N ALA A 254 -6.38 -13.89 -34.41
CA ALA A 254 -5.40 -14.38 -33.43
C ALA A 254 -6.03 -14.68 -32.07
N PHE A 255 -7.04 -13.92 -31.64
CA PHE A 255 -7.67 -14.01 -30.33
C PHE A 255 -9.21 -14.02 -30.41
N PRO A 256 -9.83 -15.04 -31.01
CA PRO A 256 -11.26 -15.02 -31.36
C PRO A 256 -12.21 -14.98 -30.15
N THR A 257 -11.77 -15.44 -28.97
CA THR A 257 -12.62 -15.50 -27.77
C THR A 257 -12.44 -14.35 -26.79
N ARG A 258 -11.41 -13.52 -26.98
CA ARG A 258 -11.02 -12.46 -26.01
C ARG A 258 -10.67 -11.13 -26.68
N ALA A 259 -10.99 -10.96 -27.95
CA ALA A 259 -10.63 -9.76 -28.67
C ALA A 259 -11.33 -8.54 -28.09
N THR A 260 -10.53 -7.50 -27.81
CA THR A 260 -10.99 -6.14 -27.47
C THR A 260 -10.37 -5.20 -28.50
N LEU A 261 -11.22 -4.54 -29.30
CA LEU A 261 -10.77 -3.66 -30.38
C LEU A 261 -10.65 -2.21 -29.85
N LEU A 262 -9.51 -1.58 -30.09
CA LEU A 262 -9.23 -0.20 -29.68
C LEU A 262 -9.75 0.77 -30.76
N LEU A 263 -10.68 1.65 -30.40
CA LEU A 263 -11.47 2.43 -31.36
C LEU A 263 -10.93 3.84 -31.61
N ASP A 264 -10.12 4.38 -30.73
CA ASP A 264 -9.73 5.79 -30.72
C ASP A 264 -8.32 6.04 -31.27
N THR A 265 -7.84 5.15 -32.17
CA THR A 265 -6.54 5.40 -32.84
C THR A 265 -6.64 6.56 -33.81
N TYR A 266 -7.76 6.71 -34.50
CA TYR A 266 -8.04 7.79 -35.45
C TYR A 266 -9.39 8.47 -35.13
N ASP A 267 -10.49 8.00 -35.69
CA ASP A 267 -11.84 8.46 -35.45
C ASP A 267 -12.68 7.35 -34.82
N THR A 268 -13.14 7.58 -33.61
CA THR A 268 -13.86 6.58 -32.81
C THR A 268 -15.16 6.07 -33.46
N VAL A 269 -15.93 6.98 -34.08
CA VAL A 269 -17.21 6.60 -34.72
C VAL A 269 -16.96 5.78 -35.98
N VAL A 270 -15.98 6.16 -36.80
CA VAL A 270 -15.58 5.41 -37.98
C VAL A 270 -15.00 4.04 -37.60
N ALA A 271 -14.15 3.98 -36.58
CA ALA A 271 -13.59 2.74 -36.06
C ALA A 271 -14.68 1.82 -35.49
N THR A 272 -15.71 2.36 -34.83
CA THR A 272 -16.85 1.58 -34.34
C THR A 272 -17.59 0.88 -35.48
N ARG A 273 -17.82 1.56 -36.59
CA ARG A 273 -18.46 0.95 -37.78
C ARG A 273 -17.58 -0.15 -38.40
N LYS A 274 -16.28 0.02 -38.40
CA LYS A 274 -15.32 -1.06 -38.81
C LYS A 274 -15.37 -2.25 -37.86
N ALA A 275 -15.44 -1.97 -36.53
CA ALA A 275 -15.57 -3.02 -35.53
C ALA A 275 -16.90 -3.79 -35.68
N VAL A 276 -18.01 -3.10 -36.03
CA VAL A 276 -19.30 -3.75 -36.40
C VAL A 276 -19.12 -4.70 -37.56
N ALA A 277 -18.46 -4.27 -38.67
CA ALA A 277 -18.23 -5.13 -39.81
C ALA A 277 -17.43 -6.39 -39.43
N VAL A 278 -16.34 -6.22 -38.65
CA VAL A 278 -15.54 -7.35 -38.15
C VAL A 278 -16.32 -8.26 -37.21
N ALA A 279 -17.15 -7.69 -36.31
CA ALA A 279 -18.01 -8.49 -35.43
C ALA A 279 -19.02 -9.33 -36.21
N LYS A 280 -19.58 -8.80 -37.30
CA LYS A 280 -20.50 -9.54 -38.19
C LYS A 280 -19.77 -10.66 -38.94
N GLU A 281 -18.53 -10.42 -39.36
CA GLU A 281 -17.68 -11.48 -39.96
C GLU A 281 -17.43 -12.60 -38.92
N MET A 282 -17.21 -12.25 -37.63
CA MET A 282 -17.05 -13.22 -36.53
C MET A 282 -18.35 -14.00 -36.27
N GLU A 283 -19.52 -13.33 -36.26
CA GLU A 283 -20.81 -13.99 -36.06
C GLU A 283 -21.10 -15.03 -37.17
N ALA A 284 -20.77 -14.72 -38.43
CA ALA A 284 -20.90 -15.64 -39.52
C ALA A 284 -20.04 -16.92 -39.35
N GLN A 285 -18.98 -16.87 -38.53
CA GLN A 285 -18.10 -17.99 -38.15
C GLN A 285 -18.49 -18.61 -36.79
N GLY A 286 -19.62 -18.24 -36.19
CA GLY A 286 -20.05 -18.72 -34.89
C GLY A 286 -19.26 -18.15 -33.71
N GLN A 287 -18.52 -17.07 -33.91
CA GLN A 287 -17.71 -16.38 -32.89
C GLN A 287 -18.37 -15.06 -32.47
N ARG A 288 -17.92 -14.48 -31.35
CA ARG A 288 -18.45 -13.20 -30.86
C ARG A 288 -17.32 -12.28 -30.45
N LEU A 289 -17.40 -11.02 -30.88
CA LEU A 289 -16.52 -9.96 -30.38
C LEU A 289 -16.80 -9.74 -28.90
N ALA A 290 -15.76 -9.78 -28.05
CA ALA A 290 -15.94 -9.63 -26.60
C ALA A 290 -16.20 -8.17 -26.20
N SER A 291 -15.36 -7.24 -26.66
CA SER A 291 -15.47 -5.83 -26.25
C SER A 291 -14.81 -4.88 -27.25
N VAL A 292 -15.12 -3.60 -27.08
CA VAL A 292 -14.40 -2.49 -27.70
C VAL A 292 -13.84 -1.58 -26.61
N ARG A 293 -12.75 -0.85 -26.90
CA ARG A 293 -12.05 -0.01 -25.93
C ARG A 293 -11.97 1.44 -26.40
N LEU A 294 -12.25 2.34 -25.44
CA LEU A 294 -12.04 3.78 -25.54
C LEU A 294 -10.94 4.19 -24.54
N ASP A 295 -9.91 4.90 -24.99
CA ASP A 295 -8.76 5.33 -24.19
C ASP A 295 -8.63 6.86 -24.10
N SER A 296 -9.34 7.61 -24.92
CA SER A 296 -9.25 9.07 -25.03
C SER A 296 -10.52 9.74 -25.54
N GLY A 297 -10.57 11.07 -25.47
CA GLY A 297 -11.68 11.91 -25.95
C GLY A 297 -12.75 12.15 -24.89
N ASP A 298 -13.90 12.67 -25.32
CA ASP A 298 -15.09 12.80 -24.48
C ASP A 298 -15.75 11.44 -24.28
N ILE A 299 -15.34 10.76 -23.21
CA ILE A 299 -15.74 9.38 -22.93
C ILE A 299 -17.25 9.24 -22.79
N VAL A 300 -17.93 10.21 -22.17
CA VAL A 300 -19.39 10.16 -21.98
C VAL A 300 -20.11 10.19 -23.31
N THR A 301 -19.80 11.17 -24.14
CA THR A 301 -20.41 11.30 -25.47
C THR A 301 -20.04 10.13 -26.39
N LEU A 302 -18.74 9.77 -26.43
CA LEU A 302 -18.27 8.69 -27.30
C LEU A 302 -18.84 7.33 -26.91
N SER A 303 -18.90 6.99 -25.61
CA SER A 303 -19.48 5.72 -25.18
C SER A 303 -20.95 5.57 -25.54
N LYS A 304 -21.74 6.66 -25.45
CA LYS A 304 -23.12 6.67 -25.87
C LYS A 304 -23.26 6.48 -27.38
N GLN A 305 -22.44 7.14 -28.21
CA GLN A 305 -22.43 6.95 -29.67
C GLN A 305 -21.99 5.52 -30.04
N VAL A 306 -20.95 4.99 -29.43
CA VAL A 306 -20.48 3.62 -29.64
C VAL A 306 -21.58 2.62 -29.29
N ARG A 307 -22.28 2.79 -28.18
CA ARG A 307 -23.36 1.93 -27.73
C ARG A 307 -24.52 1.94 -28.76
N SER A 308 -24.95 3.14 -29.20
CA SER A 308 -26.01 3.26 -30.24
C SER A 308 -25.66 2.51 -31.52
N ILE A 309 -24.45 2.70 -32.05
CA ILE A 309 -24.00 2.04 -33.28
C ILE A 309 -23.96 0.51 -33.11
N LEU A 310 -23.49 0.02 -31.96
CA LEU A 310 -23.45 -1.42 -31.66
C LEU A 310 -24.86 -2.01 -31.54
N ASP A 311 -25.77 -1.31 -30.86
CA ASP A 311 -27.16 -1.74 -30.66
C ASP A 311 -27.95 -1.76 -31.98
N GLU A 312 -27.80 -0.73 -32.82
CA GLU A 312 -28.40 -0.67 -34.16
C GLU A 312 -27.95 -1.83 -35.05
N ALA A 313 -26.69 -2.31 -34.82
CA ALA A 313 -26.18 -3.47 -35.54
C ALA A 313 -26.55 -4.81 -34.87
N GLY A 314 -27.34 -4.83 -33.78
CA GLY A 314 -27.72 -6.05 -33.06
C GLY A 314 -26.54 -6.65 -32.25
N LEU A 315 -25.54 -5.83 -31.88
CA LEU A 315 -24.35 -6.23 -31.15
C LEU A 315 -24.42 -5.76 -29.69
N GLY A 316 -25.60 -5.75 -29.08
CA GLY A 316 -25.84 -5.30 -27.71
C GLY A 316 -25.06 -6.07 -26.66
N TYR A 317 -24.52 -7.24 -26.99
CA TYR A 317 -23.69 -8.04 -26.12
C TYR A 317 -22.20 -7.59 -26.05
N VAL A 318 -21.72 -6.76 -27.01
CA VAL A 318 -20.34 -6.28 -27.05
C VAL A 318 -20.15 -5.26 -25.92
N GLN A 319 -19.18 -5.52 -25.04
CA GLN A 319 -18.90 -4.68 -23.90
C GLN A 319 -18.10 -3.44 -24.31
N ILE A 320 -18.31 -2.34 -23.58
CA ILE A 320 -17.54 -1.10 -23.71
C ILE A 320 -16.56 -1.01 -22.53
N PHE A 321 -15.27 -1.13 -22.83
CA PHE A 321 -14.17 -1.02 -21.90
C PHE A 321 -13.55 0.37 -22.02
N VAL A 322 -13.40 1.09 -20.91
CA VAL A 322 -12.84 2.45 -20.88
C VAL A 322 -11.53 2.48 -20.10
N SER A 323 -10.56 3.22 -20.61
CA SER A 323 -9.27 3.44 -19.97
C SER A 323 -8.77 4.86 -20.29
N GLY A 324 -7.55 5.21 -19.88
CA GLY A 324 -6.96 6.53 -20.17
C GLY A 324 -7.14 7.55 -19.03
N GLY A 325 -6.15 7.65 -18.14
CA GLY A 325 -6.10 8.69 -17.11
C GLY A 325 -7.14 8.61 -16.00
N LEU A 326 -7.80 7.45 -15.82
CA LEU A 326 -8.89 7.24 -14.86
C LEU A 326 -8.43 7.24 -13.41
N ASP A 327 -9.30 7.71 -12.55
CA ASP A 327 -9.32 7.60 -11.10
C ASP A 327 -10.76 7.47 -10.60
N GLU A 328 -10.96 7.39 -9.27
CA GLU A 328 -12.28 7.29 -8.67
C GLU A 328 -13.23 8.44 -9.09
N ASP A 329 -12.69 9.67 -9.19
CA ASP A 329 -13.48 10.86 -9.48
C ASP A 329 -14.01 10.83 -10.92
N SER A 330 -13.16 10.50 -11.88
CA SER A 330 -13.55 10.36 -13.29
C SER A 330 -14.52 9.19 -13.51
N ILE A 331 -14.32 8.06 -12.82
CA ILE A 331 -15.21 6.90 -12.89
C ILE A 331 -16.61 7.29 -12.36
N GLU A 332 -16.67 7.91 -11.19
CA GLU A 332 -17.93 8.36 -10.58
C GLU A 332 -18.66 9.35 -11.51
N ALA A 333 -17.95 10.34 -12.05
CA ALA A 333 -18.52 11.34 -12.95
C ALA A 333 -19.11 10.71 -14.23
N TYR A 334 -18.36 9.81 -14.90
CA TYR A 334 -18.85 9.16 -16.11
C TYR A 334 -20.12 8.33 -15.86
N LEU A 335 -20.17 7.63 -14.72
CA LEU A 335 -21.34 6.84 -14.36
C LEU A 335 -22.54 7.71 -13.97
N ALA A 336 -22.33 8.83 -13.28
CA ALA A 336 -23.37 9.79 -12.94
C ALA A 336 -24.00 10.44 -14.18
N GLU A 337 -23.20 10.66 -15.24
CA GLU A 337 -23.67 11.16 -16.53
C GLU A 337 -24.30 10.08 -17.42
N GLY A 338 -24.44 8.85 -16.92
CA GLY A 338 -25.09 7.74 -17.62
C GLY A 338 -24.28 7.19 -18.80
N ALA A 339 -22.94 7.21 -18.73
CA ALA A 339 -22.09 6.57 -19.72
C ALA A 339 -22.25 5.03 -19.67
N PRO A 340 -22.55 4.38 -20.80
CA PRO A 340 -22.78 2.93 -20.88
C PRO A 340 -21.44 2.16 -20.90
N ILE A 341 -20.76 2.17 -19.77
CA ILE A 341 -19.44 1.56 -19.59
C ILE A 341 -19.60 0.25 -18.83
N ASP A 342 -19.01 -0.82 -19.34
CA ASP A 342 -19.09 -2.16 -18.74
C ASP A 342 -17.89 -2.50 -17.86
N ALA A 343 -16.70 -1.94 -18.14
CA ALA A 343 -15.49 -2.18 -17.36
C ALA A 343 -14.47 -1.03 -17.50
N PHE A 344 -13.57 -0.92 -16.53
CA PHE A 344 -12.57 0.16 -16.46
C PHE A 344 -11.14 -0.39 -16.39
N GLY A 345 -10.25 0.19 -17.20
CA GLY A 345 -8.79 0.00 -17.11
C GLY A 345 -8.16 1.18 -16.40
N VAL A 346 -7.84 1.00 -15.12
CA VAL A 346 -7.30 2.07 -14.27
C VAL A 346 -5.80 1.87 -14.09
N GLY A 347 -5.01 2.89 -14.34
CA GLY A 347 -3.56 2.77 -14.34
C GLY A 347 -2.87 3.83 -13.48
N THR A 348 -2.20 4.77 -14.12
CA THR A 348 -1.22 5.68 -13.52
C THR A 348 -1.70 6.32 -12.21
N ARG A 349 -2.87 6.95 -12.20
CA ARG A 349 -3.35 7.70 -11.03
C ARG A 349 -3.65 6.80 -9.83
N MET A 350 -4.08 5.55 -10.09
CA MET A 350 -4.28 4.55 -9.04
C MET A 350 -2.93 4.03 -8.52
N ASP A 351 -2.04 3.62 -9.41
CA ASP A 351 -0.82 2.90 -9.04
C ASP A 351 0.30 3.77 -8.45
N VAL A 352 0.16 5.10 -8.56
CA VAL A 352 1.05 6.07 -7.90
C VAL A 352 0.33 6.84 -6.79
N SER A 353 -0.95 6.53 -6.52
CA SER A 353 -1.80 7.30 -5.60
C SER A 353 -1.65 8.81 -5.81
N ALA A 354 -1.98 9.27 -7.03
CA ALA A 354 -1.60 10.60 -7.53
C ALA A 354 -2.11 11.78 -6.68
N ASP A 355 -3.24 11.62 -6.01
CA ASP A 355 -3.87 12.62 -5.13
C ASP A 355 -3.30 12.62 -3.71
N ALA A 356 -2.69 11.51 -3.29
CA ALA A 356 -2.12 11.35 -1.96
C ALA A 356 -0.89 10.44 -2.05
N PRO A 357 0.31 11.01 -2.38
CA PRO A 357 1.50 10.20 -2.69
C PRO A 357 2.18 9.56 -1.47
N TYR A 358 1.74 9.89 -0.26
CA TYR A 358 2.24 9.31 0.99
C TYR A 358 1.16 9.33 2.07
N LEU A 359 1.37 8.51 3.12
CA LEU A 359 0.59 8.50 4.35
C LEU A 359 1.46 9.03 5.51
N ASP A 360 0.84 9.75 6.47
CA ASP A 360 1.52 10.18 7.70
C ASP A 360 1.59 9.00 8.68
N MET A 361 2.37 7.98 8.31
CA MET A 361 2.60 6.81 9.17
C MET A 361 3.82 6.97 10.07
N ALA A 362 3.80 6.28 11.19
CA ALA A 362 4.88 6.28 12.17
C ALA A 362 5.06 4.90 12.79
N TYR A 363 6.33 4.54 13.02
CA TYR A 363 6.74 3.40 13.83
C TYR A 363 7.39 3.97 15.09
N LYS A 364 6.77 3.77 16.27
CA LYS A 364 7.20 4.48 17.48
C LYS A 364 7.27 3.55 18.68
N LEU A 365 8.36 3.73 19.46
CA LEU A 365 8.53 3.08 20.76
C LEU A 365 7.38 3.50 21.69
N VAL A 366 6.68 2.50 22.22
CA VAL A 366 5.54 2.69 23.15
C VAL A 366 5.74 2.00 24.49
N GLU A 367 6.70 1.05 24.57
CA GLU A 367 7.07 0.36 25.79
C GLU A 367 8.52 -0.11 25.71
N TYR A 368 9.29 0.03 26.80
CA TYR A 368 10.64 -0.50 26.93
C TYR A 368 10.84 -1.13 28.30
N ASP A 369 11.26 -2.39 28.32
CA ASP A 369 11.54 -3.16 29.53
C ASP A 369 10.36 -3.14 30.54
N GLY A 370 9.16 -3.32 30.02
CA GLY A 370 7.89 -3.30 30.79
C GLY A 370 7.42 -1.90 31.19
N ARG A 371 8.16 -0.84 30.85
CA ARG A 371 7.80 0.55 31.17
C ARG A 371 7.17 1.21 29.94
N PRO A 372 5.94 1.74 30.06
CA PRO A 372 5.32 2.54 29.00
C PRO A 372 6.19 3.75 28.61
N VAL A 373 6.16 4.13 27.35
CA VAL A 373 6.91 5.28 26.79
C VAL A 373 5.99 6.13 25.94
N ILE A 374 6.14 7.44 26.00
CA ILE A 374 5.39 8.39 25.18
C ILE A 374 6.31 9.37 24.45
N LYS A 375 5.81 9.93 23.37
CA LYS A 375 6.35 11.12 22.72
C LYS A 375 5.30 12.22 22.81
N THR A 376 5.69 13.39 23.31
CA THR A 376 4.76 14.49 23.65
C THR A 376 4.81 15.68 22.69
N SER A 377 5.68 15.66 21.66
CA SER A 377 5.79 16.78 20.71
C SER A 377 4.48 17.03 19.96
N ALA A 378 4.12 18.29 19.78
CA ALA A 378 2.90 18.75 19.10
C ALA A 378 2.69 18.04 17.74
N GLY A 379 1.51 17.49 17.51
CA GLY A 379 1.13 16.77 16.31
C GLY A 379 1.86 15.42 16.08
N LYS A 380 2.72 15.00 17.04
CA LYS A 380 3.48 13.74 16.98
C LYS A 380 3.38 12.91 18.26
N ALA A 381 2.44 13.22 19.14
CA ALA A 381 2.19 12.46 20.36
C ALA A 381 1.77 11.02 20.04
N THR A 382 2.22 10.07 20.86
CA THR A 382 1.93 8.64 20.73
C THR A 382 1.14 8.14 21.93
N TRP A 383 0.28 7.15 21.73
CA TRP A 383 -0.35 6.42 22.82
C TRP A 383 0.64 5.45 23.44
N ALA A 384 0.75 5.46 24.77
CA ALA A 384 1.66 4.61 25.54
C ALA A 384 1.26 3.13 25.52
N ALA A 385 2.21 2.26 25.88
CA ALA A 385 2.06 0.83 26.09
C ALA A 385 1.57 0.02 24.87
N GLN A 386 1.51 -1.29 25.04
CA GLN A 386 0.96 -2.22 24.04
C GLN A 386 -0.55 -2.09 23.97
N LYS A 387 -1.10 -2.15 22.76
CA LYS A 387 -2.51 -1.85 22.50
C LYS A 387 -3.25 -3.03 21.88
N GLN A 388 -4.58 -2.95 21.94
CA GLN A 388 -5.54 -3.76 21.19
C GLN A 388 -6.57 -2.83 20.56
N VAL A 389 -7.04 -3.19 19.36
CA VAL A 389 -8.19 -2.56 18.70
C VAL A 389 -9.35 -3.55 18.70
N TYR A 390 -10.47 -3.12 19.25
CA TYR A 390 -11.71 -3.85 19.29
C TYR A 390 -12.71 -3.18 18.36
N ARG A 391 -13.10 -3.83 17.28
CA ARG A 391 -14.15 -3.38 16.37
C ARG A 391 -15.52 -3.81 16.85
N LEU A 392 -16.39 -2.87 17.09
CA LEU A 392 -17.77 -3.10 17.50
C LEU A 392 -18.64 -3.35 16.27
N LEU A 393 -19.47 -4.38 16.33
CA LEU A 393 -20.38 -4.77 15.25
C LEU A 393 -21.83 -4.57 15.67
N LEU A 394 -22.63 -4.00 14.78
CA LEU A 394 -24.09 -4.01 14.89
C LEU A 394 -24.68 -5.35 14.41
N SER A 395 -25.97 -5.56 14.60
CA SER A 395 -26.68 -6.68 14.00
C SER A 395 -26.57 -6.60 12.47
N GLY A 396 -26.04 -7.66 11.82
CA GLY A 396 -25.78 -7.69 10.38
C GLY A 396 -24.36 -7.34 9.96
N GLU A 397 -23.40 -7.38 10.90
CA GLU A 397 -21.95 -7.21 10.66
C GLU A 397 -21.54 -5.79 10.25
N GLU A 398 -22.42 -4.79 10.31
CA GLU A 398 -22.08 -3.39 10.08
C GLU A 398 -21.19 -2.87 11.23
N PHE A 399 -20.16 -2.09 10.90
CA PHE A 399 -19.24 -1.51 11.87
C PHE A 399 -19.91 -0.35 12.63
N ALA A 400 -19.89 -0.46 13.96
CA ALA A 400 -20.45 0.57 14.87
C ALA A 400 -19.40 1.57 15.35
N GLY A 401 -18.13 1.20 15.34
CA GLY A 401 -17.01 1.97 15.81
C GLY A 401 -15.91 1.09 16.34
N ASP A 402 -14.74 1.66 16.59
CA ASP A 402 -13.60 0.94 17.14
C ASP A 402 -13.24 1.47 18.54
N VAL A 403 -12.66 0.59 19.37
CA VAL A 403 -12.15 0.93 20.70
C VAL A 403 -10.67 0.57 20.76
N LEU A 404 -9.82 1.60 20.90
CA LEU A 404 -8.41 1.44 21.20
C LEU A 404 -8.24 1.29 22.72
N ALA A 405 -7.65 0.18 23.16
CA ALA A 405 -7.47 -0.16 24.56
C ALA A 405 -6.06 -0.69 24.84
N LEU A 406 -5.66 -0.83 26.10
CA LEU A 406 -4.44 -1.55 26.44
C LEU A 406 -4.59 -3.02 26.08
N ARG A 407 -3.48 -3.68 25.74
CA ARG A 407 -3.46 -5.08 25.26
C ARG A 407 -4.15 -6.05 26.23
N GLU A 408 -3.96 -5.86 27.52
CA GLU A 408 -4.50 -6.74 28.56
C GLU A 408 -5.93 -6.41 29.00
N GLU A 409 -6.54 -5.35 28.46
CA GLU A 409 -7.93 -5.04 28.78
C GLU A 409 -8.88 -6.08 28.17
N PRO A 410 -9.94 -6.47 28.90
CA PRO A 410 -10.95 -7.31 28.33
C PRO A 410 -11.67 -6.59 27.17
N ALA A 411 -12.18 -7.39 26.23
CA ALA A 411 -13.00 -6.85 25.18
C ALA A 411 -14.23 -6.12 25.75
N PRO A 412 -14.63 -4.98 25.15
CA PRO A 412 -15.86 -4.29 25.53
C PRO A 412 -17.08 -5.18 25.30
N PRO A 413 -18.22 -4.92 26.01
CA PRO A 413 -19.42 -5.72 25.84
C PRO A 413 -19.99 -5.57 24.41
N GLY A 414 -20.65 -6.64 23.91
CA GLY A 414 -21.25 -6.67 22.58
C GLY A 414 -20.57 -7.66 21.62
N THR A 415 -20.94 -7.57 20.35
CA THR A 415 -20.26 -8.32 19.29
C THR A 415 -19.01 -7.56 18.87
N VAL A 416 -17.85 -8.23 19.00
CA VAL A 416 -16.55 -7.57 18.84
C VAL A 416 -15.63 -8.41 17.97
N GLU A 417 -14.98 -7.77 17.01
CA GLU A 417 -13.82 -8.32 16.30
C GLU A 417 -12.52 -7.80 16.93
N ILE A 418 -11.60 -8.72 17.24
CA ILE A 418 -10.25 -8.39 17.74
C ILE A 418 -9.34 -8.21 16.53
N LEU A 419 -8.83 -6.99 16.30
CA LEU A 419 -8.09 -6.70 15.09
C LEU A 419 -6.61 -7.09 15.17
N LEU A 420 -5.89 -6.74 16.26
CA LEU A 420 -4.48 -7.10 16.40
C LEU A 420 -4.34 -8.55 16.86
N ARG A 421 -3.81 -9.41 15.99
CA ARG A 421 -3.58 -10.84 16.24
C ARG A 421 -2.09 -11.14 16.22
N THR A 422 -1.62 -12.04 17.09
CA THR A 422 -0.23 -12.51 17.02
C THR A 422 -0.05 -13.35 15.75
N VAL A 423 0.85 -12.90 14.87
CA VAL A 423 1.12 -13.54 13.56
C VAL A 423 2.53 -14.14 13.49
N MET A 424 3.44 -13.66 14.34
CA MET A 424 4.79 -14.18 14.50
C MET A 424 5.15 -14.22 15.98
N ALA A 425 5.81 -15.28 16.43
CA ALA A 425 6.34 -15.39 17.77
C ALA A 425 7.73 -16.04 17.74
N ARG A 426 8.68 -15.50 18.53
CA ARG A 426 10.07 -15.94 18.56
C ARG A 426 10.71 -15.98 17.15
N GLY A 427 10.39 -14.98 16.31
CA GLY A 427 10.87 -14.88 14.93
C GLY A 427 10.30 -15.92 13.96
N ARG A 428 9.24 -16.65 14.34
CA ARG A 428 8.63 -17.70 13.52
C ARG A 428 7.18 -17.37 13.22
N LEU A 429 6.77 -17.57 11.97
CA LEU A 429 5.37 -17.46 11.57
C LEU A 429 4.52 -18.48 12.34
N LEU A 430 3.36 -18.04 12.82
CA LEU A 430 2.41 -18.92 13.52
C LEU A 430 1.49 -19.68 12.56
N ALA A 431 1.29 -19.16 11.36
CA ALA A 431 0.52 -19.78 10.30
C ALA A 431 1.09 -19.40 8.93
N PRO A 432 0.82 -20.18 7.87
CA PRO A 432 1.09 -19.76 6.48
C PRO A 432 0.33 -18.48 6.13
N HIS A 433 0.86 -17.72 5.17
CA HIS A 433 0.14 -16.57 4.62
C HIS A 433 -1.18 -17.02 3.97
N PRO A 434 -2.29 -16.27 4.17
CA PRO A 434 -3.54 -16.55 3.48
C PRO A 434 -3.38 -16.44 1.96
N ALA A 435 -4.19 -17.20 1.20
CA ALA A 435 -4.25 -17.01 -0.24
C ALA A 435 -4.71 -15.59 -0.59
N LEU A 436 -4.18 -15.03 -1.67
CA LEU A 436 -4.48 -13.65 -2.07
C LEU A 436 -5.98 -13.43 -2.34
N THR A 437 -6.68 -14.46 -2.84
CA THR A 437 -8.14 -14.46 -3.00
C THR A 437 -8.88 -14.33 -1.67
N THR A 438 -8.41 -15.03 -0.62
CA THR A 438 -8.98 -14.93 0.73
C THR A 438 -8.81 -13.51 1.31
N ILE A 439 -7.64 -12.90 1.09
CA ILE A 439 -7.39 -11.50 1.51
C ILE A 439 -8.31 -10.53 0.76
N ARG A 440 -8.50 -10.74 -0.54
CA ARG A 440 -9.43 -9.95 -1.36
C ARG A 440 -10.87 -10.05 -0.88
N ASP A 441 -11.34 -11.27 -0.63
CA ASP A 441 -12.72 -11.51 -0.17
C ASP A 441 -12.94 -10.89 1.21
N TYR A 442 -11.94 -11.00 2.10
CA TYR A 442 -11.96 -10.33 3.41
C TYR A 442 -11.99 -8.81 3.26
N CYS A 443 -11.15 -8.23 2.41
CA CYS A 443 -11.16 -6.79 2.13
C CYS A 443 -12.53 -6.32 1.63
N ALA A 444 -13.15 -7.05 0.70
CA ALA A 444 -14.47 -6.74 0.19
C ALA A 444 -15.53 -6.76 1.30
N ALA A 445 -15.49 -7.73 2.19
CA ALA A 445 -16.38 -7.80 3.36
C ALA A 445 -16.14 -6.61 4.32
N GLN A 446 -14.89 -6.30 4.64
CA GLN A 446 -14.53 -5.16 5.50
C GLN A 446 -15.06 -3.83 4.94
N VAL A 447 -14.86 -3.58 3.65
CA VAL A 447 -15.35 -2.37 2.99
C VAL A 447 -16.89 -2.35 2.92
N ALA A 448 -17.53 -3.50 2.71
CA ALA A 448 -18.99 -3.60 2.69
C ALA A 448 -19.63 -3.34 4.07
N SER A 449 -18.93 -3.71 5.15
CA SER A 449 -19.38 -3.52 6.54
C SER A 449 -19.22 -2.07 7.05
N LEU A 450 -18.55 -1.19 6.30
CA LEU A 450 -18.49 0.23 6.64
C LEU A 450 -19.88 0.87 6.55
N PRO A 451 -20.24 1.80 7.49
CA PRO A 451 -21.40 2.66 7.35
C PRO A 451 -21.41 3.36 6.00
N ASN A 452 -22.60 3.50 5.41
CA ASN A 452 -22.74 4.06 4.06
C ASN A 452 -22.14 5.46 3.93
N ASP A 453 -22.30 6.30 4.93
CA ASP A 453 -21.80 7.67 4.97
C ASP A 453 -20.28 7.75 5.15
N VAL A 454 -19.66 6.77 5.82
CA VAL A 454 -18.19 6.63 5.91
C VAL A 454 -17.59 6.15 4.58
N ARG A 455 -18.33 5.34 3.83
CA ARG A 455 -17.88 4.75 2.56
C ARG A 455 -17.95 5.69 1.37
N LEU A 456 -18.52 6.88 1.53
CA LEU A 456 -18.61 7.88 0.45
C LEU A 456 -17.22 8.30 -0.04
N LEU A 457 -17.10 8.53 -1.35
CA LEU A 457 -15.88 9.05 -1.97
C LEU A 457 -15.62 10.50 -1.60
N HIS A 458 -16.70 11.28 -1.45
CA HIS A 458 -16.67 12.70 -1.11
C HIS A 458 -17.56 12.97 0.10
N ASN A 459 -17.14 13.93 0.92
CA ASN A 459 -17.88 14.37 2.12
C ASN A 459 -18.25 13.21 3.07
N ALA A 460 -17.41 12.19 3.15
CA ALA A 460 -17.61 11.05 4.04
C ALA A 460 -17.62 11.49 5.51
N SER A 461 -18.43 10.83 6.31
CA SER A 461 -18.45 11.00 7.76
C SER A 461 -17.18 10.44 8.40
N THR A 462 -16.82 10.99 9.56
CA THR A 462 -15.71 10.44 10.35
C THR A 462 -16.19 9.20 11.09
N TYR A 463 -15.44 8.10 10.94
CA TYR A 463 -15.71 6.87 11.67
C TYR A 463 -15.37 7.02 13.16
N PRO A 464 -16.21 6.52 14.08
CA PRO A 464 -15.99 6.69 15.52
C PRO A 464 -14.89 5.74 16.03
N VAL A 465 -13.75 6.30 16.43
CA VAL A 465 -12.70 5.60 17.20
C VAL A 465 -12.72 6.13 18.63
N LYS A 466 -12.98 5.26 19.59
CA LYS A 466 -13.00 5.56 21.03
C LYS A 466 -11.77 5.01 21.73
N TYR A 467 -11.50 5.50 22.92
CA TYR A 467 -10.34 5.10 23.73
C TYR A 467 -10.81 4.59 25.09
N SER A 468 -10.21 3.50 25.57
CA SER A 468 -10.55 2.96 26.88
C SER A 468 -10.15 3.94 28.00
N GLN A 469 -10.88 3.93 29.10
CA GLN A 469 -10.57 4.78 30.28
C GLN A 469 -9.16 4.48 30.84
N ARG A 470 -8.74 3.20 30.85
CA ARG A 470 -7.42 2.81 31.33
C ARG A 470 -6.31 3.37 30.45
N LEU A 471 -6.46 3.29 29.12
CA LEU A 471 -5.49 3.87 28.17
C LEU A 471 -5.39 5.38 28.34
N VAL A 472 -6.53 6.10 28.46
CA VAL A 472 -6.56 7.56 28.67
C VAL A 472 -5.94 7.93 30.02
N SER A 473 -6.23 7.16 31.08
CA SER A 473 -5.65 7.43 32.41
C SER A 473 -4.15 7.20 32.43
N LEU A 474 -3.66 6.15 31.80
CA LEU A 474 -2.23 5.89 31.65
C LEU A 474 -1.54 7.02 30.88
N GLN A 475 -2.11 7.43 29.75
CA GLN A 475 -1.57 8.51 28.93
C GLN A 475 -1.41 9.82 29.73
N ARG A 476 -2.45 10.21 30.46
CA ARG A 476 -2.41 11.42 31.31
C ARG A 476 -1.38 11.32 32.42
N ALA A 477 -1.26 10.18 33.07
CA ALA A 477 -0.23 9.97 34.09
C ALA A 477 1.17 10.14 33.53
N MET A 478 1.44 9.57 32.36
CA MET A 478 2.73 9.68 31.66
C MET A 478 3.03 11.13 31.22
N GLU A 479 2.03 11.85 30.71
CA GLU A 479 2.15 13.25 30.32
C GLU A 479 2.51 14.11 31.55
N SER A 480 1.82 13.93 32.68
CA SER A 480 2.11 14.62 33.92
C SER A 480 3.50 14.30 34.48
N GLU A 481 3.98 13.06 34.36
CA GLU A 481 5.31 12.67 34.80
C GLU A 481 6.41 13.38 33.99
N VAL A 482 6.25 13.45 32.65
CA VAL A 482 7.19 14.16 31.77
C VAL A 482 7.19 15.67 32.07
N GLU A 483 6.01 16.30 32.29
CA GLU A 483 5.92 17.71 32.67
C GLU A 483 6.65 18.00 33.99
N ALA A 484 6.48 17.13 34.99
CA ALA A 484 7.13 17.27 36.27
C ALA A 484 8.65 17.11 36.21
N THR A 485 9.14 16.27 35.27
CA THR A 485 10.58 15.95 35.14
C THR A 485 11.30 16.98 34.27
N ASP A 486 10.73 17.36 33.13
CA ASP A 486 11.38 18.22 32.13
C ASP A 486 10.98 19.69 32.22
N GLY A 487 9.95 20.04 33.05
CA GLY A 487 9.52 21.42 33.31
C GLY A 487 8.94 22.16 32.10
N ALA A 488 8.61 21.48 31.02
CA ALA A 488 8.04 22.07 29.82
C ALA A 488 6.57 21.69 29.65
N PRO A 489 5.68 22.64 29.28
CA PRO A 489 4.27 22.34 29.06
C PRO A 489 4.13 21.36 27.87
N ILE A 490 3.35 20.33 28.09
CA ILE A 490 3.10 19.30 27.08
C ILE A 490 1.81 19.55 26.30
N VAL A 491 1.84 19.40 24.99
CA VAL A 491 0.62 19.36 24.20
C VAL A 491 -0.01 17.97 24.37
N THR A 492 -1.04 17.90 25.19
CA THR A 492 -1.73 16.63 25.49
C THR A 492 -2.35 16.01 24.25
N LYS A 493 -2.27 14.68 24.12
CA LYS A 493 -3.02 13.92 23.13
C LYS A 493 -4.45 13.72 23.65
N ALA A 494 -5.31 14.73 23.43
CA ALA A 494 -6.71 14.61 23.81
C ALA A 494 -7.42 13.63 22.88
N PRO A 495 -8.18 12.64 23.39
CA PRO A 495 -9.02 11.79 22.58
C PRO A 495 -10.18 12.60 21.97
N ASN A 496 -10.49 12.36 20.70
CA ASN A 496 -11.63 13.00 20.04
C ASN A 496 -12.97 12.61 20.69
N THR A 497 -13.04 11.44 21.34
CA THR A 497 -14.21 10.96 22.11
C THR A 497 -13.78 9.94 23.17
N THR A 498 -14.25 10.09 24.42
CA THR A 498 -14.13 9.06 25.47
C THR A 498 -15.42 8.27 25.59
N LEU A 499 -15.32 6.96 25.89
CA LEU A 499 -16.46 6.18 26.39
C LEU A 499 -16.88 6.71 27.78
N PRO A 500 -18.19 6.81 28.05
CA PRO A 500 -18.68 7.15 29.40
C PRO A 500 -18.30 6.09 30.44
#